data_37b41b9f0f7154e09d9a6203d6a37803
#
_entry.id   37b41b9f0f7154e09d9a6203d6a37803
#
_cell.length_a   1.000
_cell.length_b   1.000
_cell.length_c   1.000
_cell.angle_alpha   90.00
_cell.angle_beta   90.00
_cell.angle_gamma   90.00
#
_symmetry.space_group_name_H-M   'P 1'
#
loop_
_entity.id
_entity.type
_entity.pdbx_description
1 polymer ?
#
loop_
_entity_poly.entity_id
_entity_poly.type
_entity_poly.pdbx_seq_one_letter_code
_entity_poly.pdbx_strand_id
1 'polypeptide(L)'
;LMLFPDDLIMKINCSKEMISINNKYKCSVMASNKVKKKDVTRWGIYSIKRKINKRNFFIKDVIEKPNIKNAPSTNAVIGRYILPKEIFSILKNQKKGKGGEIHITDAIRKLIGKNYKFIGHNFAGKYLDCGTMKGYVKSSLEISKI
;
A
#
# COMPACT_ATOMS: atom_id res chain seq x y z
N LEU A 1 -10.54 3.99 7.44
CA LEU A 1 -9.09 4.05 7.48
C LEU A 1 -8.56 2.82 8.22
N MET A 2 -7.62 2.11 7.62
CA MET A 2 -6.93 0.96 8.21
C MET A 2 -5.43 1.25 8.23
N LEU A 3 -4.75 0.84 9.30
CA LEU A 3 -3.34 1.09 9.57
C LEU A 3 -2.70 -0.22 10.03
N PHE A 4 -1.62 -0.62 9.39
CA PHE A 4 -0.81 -1.74 9.87
C PHE A 4 0.16 -1.24 10.93
N PRO A 5 0.32 -1.95 12.05
CA PRO A 5 1.12 -1.49 13.20
C PRO A 5 2.63 -1.50 12.94
N ASP A 6 3.09 -2.30 12.01
CA ASP A 6 4.49 -2.49 11.63
C ASP A 6 5.00 -1.53 10.55
N ASP A 7 4.09 -0.78 9.93
CA ASP A 7 4.40 0.23 8.91
C ASP A 7 4.43 1.64 9.50
N LEU A 8 5.59 2.15 9.88
CA LEU A 8 5.70 3.50 10.43
C LEU A 8 6.06 4.53 9.35
N ILE A 9 5.38 5.66 9.39
CA ILE A 9 5.64 6.81 8.50
C ILE A 9 5.95 8.03 9.36
N MET A 10 7.17 8.56 9.22
CA MET A 10 7.70 9.65 10.01
C MET A 10 7.75 10.97 9.22
N LYS A 11 7.85 12.08 9.91
CA LYS A 11 8.03 13.44 9.39
C LYS A 11 6.83 14.06 8.67
N ILE A 12 5.75 13.30 8.44
CA ILE A 12 4.50 13.78 7.84
C ILE A 12 3.29 13.08 8.45
N ASN A 13 2.13 13.67 8.30
CA ASN A 13 0.86 13.01 8.60
C ASN A 13 0.26 12.42 7.31
N CYS A 14 0.76 11.24 6.91
CA CYS A 14 0.31 10.54 5.71
C CYS A 14 -1.21 10.29 5.71
N SER A 15 -1.78 9.91 6.86
CA SER A 15 -3.22 9.66 6.98
C SER A 15 -4.05 10.93 6.68
N LYS A 16 -3.62 12.10 7.15
CA LYS A 16 -4.27 13.38 6.85
C LYS A 16 -4.20 13.72 5.35
N GLU A 17 -3.03 13.50 4.72
CA GLU A 17 -2.88 13.67 3.26
C GLU A 17 -3.85 12.73 2.49
N MET A 18 -3.93 11.45 2.89
CA MET A 18 -4.81 10.46 2.26
C MET A 18 -6.30 10.82 2.43
N ILE A 19 -6.72 11.30 3.61
CA ILE A 19 -8.10 11.74 3.85
C ILE A 19 -8.44 12.93 2.93
N SER A 20 -7.52 13.89 2.78
CA SER A 20 -7.70 15.02 1.86
C SER A 20 -7.87 14.54 0.40
N ILE A 21 -7.08 13.57 -0.05
CA ILE A 21 -7.20 12.97 -1.38
C ILE A 21 -8.54 12.24 -1.53
N ASN A 22 -8.94 11.44 -0.54
CA ASN A 22 -10.22 10.73 -0.54
C ASN A 22 -11.40 11.72 -0.63
N ASN A 23 -11.37 12.80 0.14
CA ASN A 23 -12.41 13.84 0.12
C ASN A 23 -12.49 14.54 -1.24
N LYS A 24 -11.33 14.81 -1.86
CA LYS A 24 -11.25 15.47 -3.17
C LYS A 24 -11.74 14.57 -4.32
N TYR A 25 -11.31 13.31 -4.35
CA TYR A 25 -11.57 12.41 -5.49
C TYR A 25 -12.72 11.43 -5.27
N LYS A 26 -13.28 11.38 -4.04
CA LYS A 26 -14.39 10.49 -3.63
C LYS A 26 -14.11 9.02 -4.00
N CYS A 27 -12.89 8.56 -3.77
CA CYS A 27 -12.46 7.19 -4.05
C CYS A 27 -11.49 6.67 -2.99
N SER A 28 -11.24 5.37 -3.00
CA SER A 28 -10.29 4.72 -2.10
C SER A 28 -8.86 5.23 -2.29
N VAL A 29 -8.09 5.29 -1.21
CA VAL A 29 -6.70 5.76 -1.24
C VAL A 29 -5.80 4.78 -0.51
N MET A 30 -4.65 4.50 -1.07
CA MET A 30 -3.65 3.60 -0.51
C MET A 30 -2.29 4.29 -0.47
N ALA A 31 -1.57 4.17 0.65
CA ALA A 31 -0.22 4.69 0.73
C ALA A 31 0.74 3.90 -0.16
N SER A 32 1.72 4.58 -0.70
CA SER A 32 2.75 4.03 -1.56
C SER A 32 4.13 4.57 -1.19
N ASN A 33 5.14 3.73 -1.31
CA ASN A 33 6.53 4.13 -1.24
C ASN A 33 7.32 3.51 -2.40
N LYS A 34 8.30 4.24 -2.93
CA LYS A 34 9.21 3.68 -3.94
C LYS A 34 10.26 2.80 -3.28
N VAL A 35 10.39 1.58 -3.78
CA VAL A 35 11.37 0.61 -3.32
C VAL A 35 12.41 0.31 -4.41
N LYS A 36 13.55 -0.26 -4.03
CA LYS A 36 14.53 -0.72 -5.02
C LYS A 36 13.97 -1.91 -5.81
N LYS A 37 14.30 -1.99 -7.09
CA LYS A 37 13.80 -3.07 -7.98
C LYS A 37 14.06 -4.47 -7.42
N LYS A 38 15.19 -4.70 -6.78
CA LYS A 38 15.53 -6.00 -6.15
C LYS A 38 14.63 -6.38 -4.97
N ASP A 39 13.99 -5.40 -4.34
CA ASP A 39 13.22 -5.58 -3.11
C ASP A 39 11.70 -5.71 -3.36
N VAL A 40 11.23 -5.58 -4.63
CA VAL A 40 9.78 -5.63 -4.97
C VAL A 40 9.10 -6.93 -4.53
N THR A 41 9.85 -8.01 -4.39
CA THR A 41 9.35 -9.33 -3.96
C THR A 41 8.83 -9.36 -2.51
N ARG A 42 9.05 -8.30 -1.74
CA ARG A 42 8.68 -8.22 -0.32
C ARG A 42 7.30 -7.60 -0.10
N TRP A 43 6.74 -6.85 -1.06
CA TRP A 43 5.51 -6.09 -0.93
C TRP A 43 4.53 -6.38 -2.06
N GLY A 44 3.27 -5.99 -1.85
CA GLY A 44 2.36 -5.74 -2.95
C GLY A 44 2.88 -4.58 -3.81
N ILE A 45 2.83 -4.71 -5.14
CA ILE A 45 3.32 -3.70 -6.08
C ILE A 45 2.19 -3.20 -6.95
N TYR A 46 2.05 -1.87 -7.05
CA TYR A 46 1.04 -1.22 -7.87
C TYR A 46 1.36 -1.28 -9.35
N SER A 47 0.35 -1.66 -10.16
CA SER A 47 0.29 -1.32 -11.58
C SER A 47 -0.43 0.02 -11.71
N ILE A 48 0.21 0.98 -12.39
CA ILE A 48 -0.28 2.35 -12.53
C ILE A 48 -1.16 2.45 -13.77
N LYS A 49 -2.39 2.95 -13.65
CA LYS A 49 -3.28 3.25 -14.77
C LYS A 49 -2.89 4.59 -15.44
N ARG A 50 -2.80 5.65 -14.65
CA ARG A 50 -2.33 6.99 -15.06
C ARG A 50 -1.88 7.80 -13.86
N LYS A 51 -0.93 8.70 -14.06
CA LYS A 51 -0.50 9.67 -13.04
C LYS A 51 -1.54 10.79 -12.93
N ILE A 52 -1.76 11.29 -11.71
CA ILE A 52 -2.55 12.49 -11.41
C ILE A 52 -1.61 13.69 -11.23
N ASN A 53 -0.52 13.48 -10.47
CA ASN A 53 0.55 14.45 -10.24
C ASN A 53 1.84 13.72 -9.83
N LYS A 54 2.85 14.46 -9.33
CA LYS A 54 4.15 13.89 -8.92
C LYS A 54 4.03 12.77 -7.86
N ARG A 55 3.01 12.84 -6.98
CA ARG A 55 2.84 11.90 -5.86
C ARG A 55 1.63 10.98 -5.96
N ASN A 56 0.63 11.31 -6.78
CA ASN A 56 -0.62 10.57 -6.86
C ASN A 56 -0.83 9.93 -8.23
N PHE A 57 -1.39 8.72 -8.23
CA PHE A 57 -1.71 7.98 -9.45
C PHE A 57 -2.94 7.10 -9.27
N PHE A 58 -3.73 6.91 -10.33
CA PHE A 58 -4.77 5.90 -10.35
C PHE A 58 -4.16 4.50 -10.48
N ILE A 59 -4.65 3.58 -9.66
CA ILE A 59 -4.21 2.19 -9.64
C ILE A 59 -4.99 1.42 -10.72
N LYS A 60 -4.26 0.62 -11.52
CA LYS A 60 -4.82 -0.34 -12.48
C LYS A 60 -4.99 -1.71 -11.82
N ASP A 61 -4.00 -2.13 -11.04
CA ASP A 61 -3.94 -3.44 -10.38
C ASP A 61 -2.93 -3.40 -9.22
N VAL A 62 -2.96 -4.40 -8.36
CA VAL A 62 -1.95 -4.64 -7.33
C VAL A 62 -1.55 -6.11 -7.35
N ILE A 63 -0.25 -6.40 -7.36
CA ILE A 63 0.28 -7.77 -7.43
C ILE A 63 1.05 -8.05 -6.14
N GLU A 64 0.60 -9.05 -5.38
CA GLU A 64 1.23 -9.43 -4.12
C GLU A 64 2.55 -10.15 -4.37
N LYS A 65 3.64 -9.62 -3.79
CA LYS A 65 4.99 -10.20 -3.82
C LYS A 65 5.38 -10.74 -5.19
N PRO A 66 5.38 -9.91 -6.25
CA PRO A 66 5.71 -10.37 -7.61
C PRO A 66 7.18 -10.77 -7.72
N ASN A 67 7.50 -11.60 -8.69
CA ASN A 67 8.89 -11.79 -9.09
C ASN A 67 9.44 -10.49 -9.70
N ILE A 68 10.75 -10.26 -9.58
CA ILE A 68 11.42 -9.03 -10.06
C ILE A 68 11.12 -8.75 -11.54
N LYS A 69 11.08 -9.82 -12.38
CA LYS A 69 10.79 -9.72 -13.82
C LYS A 69 9.35 -9.28 -14.11
N ASN A 70 8.41 -9.64 -13.23
CA ASN A 70 6.96 -9.43 -13.41
C ASN A 70 6.41 -8.25 -12.62
N ALA A 71 7.26 -7.55 -11.86
CA ALA A 71 6.84 -6.39 -11.09
C ALA A 71 6.43 -5.24 -12.02
N PRO A 72 5.18 -4.74 -11.95
CA PRO A 72 4.68 -3.73 -12.88
C PRO A 72 5.27 -2.35 -12.62
N SER A 73 5.85 -2.12 -11.45
CA SER A 73 6.50 -0.87 -11.07
C SER A 73 7.42 -1.10 -9.86
N THR A 74 7.93 -0.01 -9.28
CA THR A 74 8.64 -0.01 -7.99
C THR A 74 7.82 0.69 -6.88
N ASN A 75 6.54 0.96 -7.11
CA ASN A 75 5.67 1.56 -6.11
C ASN A 75 5.07 0.45 -5.24
N ALA A 76 5.57 0.32 -4.01
CA ALA A 76 5.13 -0.67 -3.05
C ALA A 76 3.89 -0.19 -2.27
N VAL A 77 3.04 -1.13 -1.92
CA VAL A 77 1.91 -0.94 -1.00
C VAL A 77 2.46 -0.80 0.42
N ILE A 78 2.01 0.22 1.12
CA ILE A 78 2.34 0.46 2.52
C ILE A 78 1.04 0.43 3.33
N GLY A 79 1.07 -0.14 4.52
CA GLY A 79 -0.09 -0.45 5.36
C GLY A 79 -0.87 0.74 5.90
N ARG A 80 -1.28 1.61 5.00
CA ARG A 80 -2.22 2.72 5.20
C ARG A 80 -3.24 2.68 4.09
N TYR A 81 -4.52 2.47 4.44
CA TYR A 81 -5.59 2.27 3.48
C TYR A 81 -6.85 3.04 3.87
N ILE A 82 -7.46 3.74 2.92
CA ILE A 82 -8.85 4.19 2.99
C ILE A 82 -9.63 3.32 2.00
N LEU A 83 -10.42 2.39 2.53
CA LEU A 83 -11.13 1.37 1.77
C LEU A 83 -12.64 1.53 1.88
N PRO A 84 -13.41 1.09 0.89
CA PRO A 84 -14.85 1.05 0.97
C PRO A 84 -15.30 -0.10 1.88
N LYS A 85 -16.51 -0.02 2.44
CA LYS A 85 -17.05 -1.04 3.35
C LYS A 85 -17.21 -2.43 2.70
N GLU A 86 -17.38 -2.46 1.39
CA GLU A 86 -17.51 -3.67 0.58
C GLU A 86 -16.29 -4.60 0.66
N ILE A 87 -15.14 -4.07 1.12
CA ILE A 87 -13.93 -4.88 1.34
C ILE A 87 -14.19 -6.03 2.33
N PHE A 88 -15.01 -5.82 3.36
CA PHE A 88 -15.30 -6.82 4.38
C PHE A 88 -16.06 -8.01 3.81
N SER A 89 -17.03 -7.79 2.93
CA SER A 89 -17.78 -8.87 2.28
C SER A 89 -16.89 -9.73 1.37
N ILE A 90 -15.91 -9.09 0.71
CA ILE A 90 -14.95 -9.79 -0.12
C ILE A 90 -13.99 -10.61 0.73
N LEU A 91 -13.45 -10.04 1.81
CA LEU A 91 -12.54 -10.74 2.72
C LEU A 91 -13.19 -11.93 3.40
N LYS A 92 -14.46 -11.82 3.83
CA LYS A 92 -15.23 -12.91 4.46
C LYS A 92 -15.29 -14.16 3.57
N ASN A 93 -15.40 -13.97 2.25
CA ASN A 93 -15.55 -15.07 1.28
C ASN A 93 -14.26 -15.35 0.49
N GLN A 94 -13.12 -14.79 0.92
CA GLN A 94 -11.86 -14.92 0.20
C GLN A 94 -11.17 -16.24 0.58
N LYS A 95 -10.78 -17.00 -0.44
CA LYS A 95 -9.91 -18.17 -0.25
C LYS A 95 -8.48 -17.72 0.05
N LYS A 96 -7.74 -18.57 0.76
CA LYS A 96 -6.31 -18.35 1.01
C LYS A 96 -5.54 -18.21 -0.31
N GLY A 97 -4.67 -17.22 -0.39
CA GLY A 97 -3.81 -16.94 -1.53
C GLY A 97 -2.40 -17.50 -1.37
N LYS A 98 -1.42 -16.78 -1.92
CA LYS A 98 -0.01 -17.15 -1.85
C LYS A 98 0.44 -17.30 -0.39
N GLY A 99 1.15 -18.39 -0.08
CA GLY A 99 1.62 -18.66 1.28
C GLY A 99 0.53 -19.15 2.25
N GLY A 100 -0.69 -19.46 1.77
CA GLY A 100 -1.79 -19.95 2.62
C GLY A 100 -2.49 -18.85 3.45
N GLU A 101 -2.21 -17.57 3.16
CA GLU A 101 -2.75 -16.41 3.88
C GLU A 101 -3.87 -15.72 3.10
N ILE A 102 -4.73 -14.98 3.79
CA ILE A 102 -5.72 -14.08 3.18
C ILE A 102 -5.08 -12.70 3.03
N HIS A 103 -4.73 -12.33 1.78
CA HIS A 103 -4.11 -11.06 1.49
C HIS A 103 -5.15 -9.99 1.17
N ILE A 104 -5.04 -8.83 1.80
CA ILE A 104 -5.89 -7.67 1.52
C ILE A 104 -5.71 -7.17 0.08
N THR A 105 -4.52 -7.31 -0.49
CA THR A 105 -4.22 -6.97 -1.88
C THR A 105 -5.08 -7.74 -2.88
N ASP A 106 -5.38 -9.01 -2.60
CA ASP A 106 -6.27 -9.81 -3.44
C ASP A 106 -7.72 -9.33 -3.38
N ALA A 107 -8.18 -8.91 -2.18
CA ALA A 107 -9.51 -8.30 -2.03
C ALA A 107 -9.61 -6.95 -2.77
N ILE A 108 -8.56 -6.15 -2.72
CA ILE A 108 -8.46 -4.88 -3.44
C ILE A 108 -8.50 -5.12 -4.95
N ARG A 109 -7.79 -6.12 -5.47
CA ARG A 109 -7.86 -6.50 -6.89
C ARG A 109 -9.28 -6.84 -7.33
N LYS A 110 -10.03 -7.58 -6.51
CA LYS A 110 -11.44 -7.90 -6.78
C LYS A 110 -12.32 -6.63 -6.83
N LEU A 111 -12.06 -5.65 -5.94
CA LEU A 111 -12.76 -4.37 -5.99
C LEU A 111 -12.40 -3.57 -7.25
N ILE A 112 -11.13 -3.53 -7.64
CA ILE A 112 -10.69 -2.89 -8.89
C ILE A 112 -11.40 -3.53 -10.10
N GLY A 113 -11.48 -4.87 -10.12
CA GLY A 113 -12.22 -5.63 -11.14
C GLY A 113 -13.73 -5.32 -11.18
N LYS A 114 -14.29 -4.85 -10.06
CA LYS A 114 -15.67 -4.34 -9.96
C LYS A 114 -15.78 -2.83 -10.21
N ASN A 115 -14.79 -2.23 -10.87
CA ASN A 115 -14.72 -0.81 -11.21
C ASN A 115 -14.62 0.18 -10.03
N TYR A 116 -14.25 -0.27 -8.85
CA TYR A 116 -13.90 0.64 -7.77
C TYR A 116 -12.61 1.39 -8.11
N LYS A 117 -12.61 2.70 -7.90
CA LYS A 117 -11.44 3.55 -8.17
C LYS A 117 -10.53 3.62 -6.95
N PHE A 118 -9.24 3.43 -7.18
CA PHE A 118 -8.19 3.52 -6.18
C PHE A 118 -7.10 4.48 -6.60
N ILE A 119 -6.64 5.31 -5.67
CA ILE A 119 -5.49 6.20 -5.84
C ILE A 119 -4.34 5.69 -4.96
N GLY A 120 -3.17 5.54 -5.55
CA GLY A 120 -1.91 5.36 -4.84
C GLY A 120 -1.29 6.72 -4.51
N HIS A 121 -0.90 6.92 -3.25
CA HIS A 121 -0.30 8.14 -2.75
C HIS A 121 1.14 7.89 -2.30
N ASN A 122 2.14 8.36 -3.08
CA ASN A 122 3.54 8.38 -2.68
C ASN A 122 3.74 9.49 -1.66
N PHE A 123 3.77 9.15 -0.37
CA PHE A 123 4.02 10.12 0.70
C PHE A 123 5.49 10.60 0.69
N ALA A 124 5.73 11.81 1.20
CA ALA A 124 7.06 12.42 1.25
C ALA A 124 7.84 12.13 2.55
N GLY A 125 7.22 11.41 3.49
CA GLY A 125 7.82 11.06 4.78
C GLY A 125 8.86 9.95 4.71
N LYS A 126 9.49 9.67 5.85
CA LYS A 126 10.39 8.54 6.01
C LYS A 126 9.60 7.29 6.37
N TYR A 127 9.75 6.23 5.58
CA TYR A 127 9.15 4.93 5.83
C TYR A 127 10.10 4.05 6.66
N LEU A 128 9.56 3.43 7.71
CA LEU A 128 10.25 2.49 8.57
C LEU A 128 9.43 1.18 8.61
N ASP A 129 10.03 0.10 8.13
CA ASP A 129 9.46 -1.26 8.09
C ASP A 129 9.85 -1.98 9.40
N CYS A 130 8.89 -2.20 10.29
CA CYS A 130 9.06 -2.90 11.56
C CYS A 130 8.58 -4.36 11.51
N GLY A 131 8.16 -4.87 10.36
CA GLY A 131 7.60 -6.21 10.19
C GLY A 131 8.62 -7.36 10.27
N THR A 132 9.91 -7.06 10.45
CA THR A 132 10.96 -8.04 10.71
C THR A 132 11.82 -7.60 11.89
N MET A 133 12.44 -8.54 12.63
CA MET A 133 13.33 -8.20 13.75
C MET A 133 14.42 -7.22 13.33
N LYS A 134 15.08 -7.46 12.19
CA LYS A 134 16.10 -6.56 11.65
C LYS A 134 15.54 -5.18 11.32
N GLY A 135 14.34 -5.12 10.73
CA GLY A 135 13.63 -3.88 10.43
C GLY A 135 13.23 -3.13 11.70
N TYR A 136 12.71 -3.84 12.71
CA TYR A 136 12.34 -3.29 14.01
C TYR A 136 13.54 -2.62 14.71
N VAL A 137 14.66 -3.34 14.86
CA VAL A 137 15.89 -2.79 15.49
C VAL A 137 16.41 -1.56 14.73
N LYS A 138 16.44 -1.63 13.40
CA LYS A 138 16.85 -0.48 12.56
C LYS A 138 15.93 0.71 12.74
N SER A 139 14.62 0.48 12.78
CA SER A 139 13.62 1.53 12.96
C SER A 139 13.70 2.17 14.35
N SER A 140 13.94 1.37 15.39
CA SER A 140 14.14 1.85 16.77
C SER A 140 15.36 2.76 16.88
N LEU A 141 16.49 2.38 16.25
CA LEU A 141 17.68 3.22 16.18
C LEU A 141 17.45 4.54 15.43
N GLU A 142 16.61 4.53 14.39
CA GLU A 142 16.26 5.75 13.67
C GLU A 142 15.32 6.67 14.48
N ILE A 143 14.41 6.09 15.26
CA ILE A 143 13.49 6.85 16.13
C ILE A 143 14.27 7.45 17.32
N SER A 144 15.26 6.74 17.89
CA SER A 144 16.05 7.24 19.02
C SER A 144 16.92 8.46 18.70
N LYS A 145 17.01 8.87 17.43
CA LYS A 145 17.76 10.07 16.98
C LYS A 145 16.88 11.33 16.90
N ILE A 146 15.60 11.23 17.23
CA ILE A 146 14.61 12.31 17.18
C ILE A 146 14.40 12.84 18.59
#